data_71f8c4a1ebbdc6f98773075e2d4ebda1
#
_entry.id   71f8c4a1ebbdc6f98773075e2d4ebda1
#
_cell.length_a   1.000
_cell.length_b   1.000
_cell.length_c   1.000
_cell.angle_alpha   90.00
_cell.angle_beta   90.00
_cell.angle_gamma   90.00
#
_symmetry.space_group_name_H-M   'P 1'
#
loop_
_entity.id
_entity.type
_entity.pdbx_description
1 polymer ?
#
loop_
_entity_poly.entity_id
_entity_poly.type
_entity_poly.pdbx_seq_one_letter_code
_entity_poly.pdbx_strand_id
1 'polypeptide(L)'
;MINFTHISRSGIYSFLLIGLILSCKHDRTEPVDSYSYYPLEIGRFLIYDVKEEVYSAGQANPVKKSWQEKDEVDRVSTDEKGISTYTISRSRRNIATEYWQKEKEFTVQKYPDKLLTNIDNQTFFSLAFPVDSKVEWNGNSYNSLDAQNYHYEDLNKPVQVGAQSFDKALVVVERKDTSIINRYIGVKQYGLGVGLISDDQTAFELCQSEDCIGSGKIESGTHRSRIIVEFGKR
;
A
#
# COMPACT_ATOMS: atom_id res chain seq x y z
N MET A 1 54.52 66.58 -54.33
CA MET A 1 55.17 66.09 -53.12
C MET A 1 54.14 65.21 -52.36
N ILE A 2 54.46 64.00 -52.34
CA ILE A 2 53.52 62.92 -52.00
C ILE A 2 53.81 62.52 -50.59
N ASN A 3 52.80 62.48 -49.72
CA ASN A 3 52.90 61.80 -48.39
C ASN A 3 51.87 60.71 -48.29
N PHE A 4 52.39 59.50 -48.22
CA PHE A 4 51.64 58.30 -47.91
C PHE A 4 51.42 58.21 -46.42
N THR A 5 50.18 58.09 -45.99
CA THR A 5 49.83 57.70 -44.63
C THR A 5 49.35 56.24 -44.60
N HIS A 6 50.07 55.42 -43.82
CA HIS A 6 49.77 54.03 -43.55
C HIS A 6 48.48 53.91 -42.75
N ILE A 7 47.55 53.15 -43.31
CA ILE A 7 46.33 52.68 -42.54
C ILE A 7 46.66 51.34 -41.94
N SER A 8 46.81 51.33 -40.65
CA SER A 8 46.93 50.11 -39.88
C SER A 8 45.52 49.43 -39.74
N ARG A 9 45.45 48.22 -40.29
CA ARG A 9 44.29 47.33 -40.09
C ARG A 9 44.40 46.62 -38.75
N SER A 10 43.76 47.15 -37.72
CA SER A 10 43.51 46.37 -36.49
C SER A 10 42.23 45.57 -36.65
N GLY A 11 42.38 44.28 -36.84
CA GLY A 11 41.28 43.34 -36.87
C GLY A 11 40.72 43.12 -35.42
N ILE A 12 39.50 43.57 -35.18
CA ILE A 12 38.78 43.28 -33.97
C ILE A 12 38.16 41.90 -34.15
N TYR A 13 38.78 40.88 -33.56
CA TYR A 13 38.13 39.59 -33.40
C TYR A 13 37.17 39.69 -32.20
N SER A 14 35.90 39.94 -32.52
CA SER A 14 34.83 39.82 -31.54
C SER A 14 34.58 38.33 -31.29
N PHE A 15 35.14 37.83 -30.18
CA PHE A 15 34.89 36.48 -29.71
C PHE A 15 33.48 36.45 -29.09
N LEU A 16 32.51 36.02 -29.91
CA LEU A 16 31.15 35.77 -29.46
C LEU A 16 31.15 34.50 -28.58
N LEU A 17 31.34 34.69 -27.26
CA LEU A 17 31.26 33.63 -26.27
C LEU A 17 29.78 33.27 -26.09
N ILE A 18 29.28 32.33 -26.89
CA ILE A 18 27.96 31.75 -26.69
C ILE A 18 28.07 30.83 -25.47
N GLY A 19 27.70 31.38 -24.31
CA GLY A 19 27.51 30.61 -23.09
C GLY A 19 26.33 29.66 -23.26
N LEU A 20 26.61 28.39 -23.55
CA LEU A 20 25.67 27.29 -23.40
C LEU A 20 25.33 27.17 -21.93
N ILE A 21 24.25 27.83 -21.52
CA ILE A 21 23.61 27.57 -20.23
C ILE A 21 22.96 26.20 -20.37
N LEU A 22 23.72 25.12 -20.05
CA LEU A 22 23.17 23.82 -19.75
C LEU A 22 22.34 23.97 -18.48
N SER A 23 21.08 24.37 -18.64
CA SER A 23 20.09 24.27 -17.61
C SER A 23 19.88 22.79 -17.32
N CYS A 24 20.66 22.21 -16.39
CA CYS A 24 20.28 21.00 -15.73
C CYS A 24 18.96 21.28 -15.05
N LYS A 25 17.86 20.93 -15.70
CA LYS A 25 16.63 20.65 -14.98
C LYS A 25 16.94 19.50 -14.04
N HIS A 26 17.33 19.84 -12.83
CA HIS A 26 17.28 18.93 -11.73
C HIS A 26 15.78 18.72 -11.50
N ASP A 27 15.23 17.64 -12.04
CA ASP A 27 13.92 17.15 -11.64
C ASP A 27 14.02 16.86 -10.13
N ARG A 28 13.79 17.90 -9.33
CA ARG A 28 13.49 17.72 -7.91
C ARG A 28 12.14 17.02 -7.91
N THR A 29 12.17 15.69 -7.89
CA THR A 29 11.01 14.91 -7.47
C THR A 29 10.65 15.41 -6.06
N GLU A 30 9.55 16.16 -5.99
CA GLU A 30 9.06 16.61 -4.68
C GLU A 30 8.96 15.38 -3.76
N PRO A 31 9.38 15.51 -2.49
CA PRO A 31 9.27 14.42 -1.54
C PRO A 31 7.81 13.97 -1.49
N VAL A 32 7.58 12.67 -1.69
CA VAL A 32 6.24 12.11 -1.61
C VAL A 32 5.74 12.27 -0.18
N ASP A 33 4.60 12.95 -0.03
CA ASP A 33 3.93 12.99 1.26
C ASP A 33 3.49 11.58 1.66
N SER A 34 4.16 10.99 2.63
CA SER A 34 3.90 9.64 3.14
C SER A 34 2.45 9.43 3.59
N TYR A 35 1.79 10.49 4.04
CA TYR A 35 0.39 10.43 4.45
C TYR A 35 -0.57 10.21 3.28
N SER A 36 -0.16 10.55 2.07
CA SER A 36 -0.95 10.33 0.86
C SER A 36 -1.10 8.85 0.47
N TYR A 37 -0.37 7.94 1.09
CA TYR A 37 -0.60 6.50 0.94
C TYR A 37 -1.84 5.97 1.66
N TYR A 38 -2.42 6.77 2.57
CA TYR A 38 -3.70 6.45 3.21
C TYR A 38 -4.55 7.71 3.34
N PRO A 39 -5.13 8.19 2.25
CA PRO A 39 -5.96 9.39 2.26
C PRO A 39 -7.28 9.11 2.98
N LEU A 40 -7.60 9.98 3.97
CA LEU A 40 -8.79 9.88 4.81
C LEU A 40 -9.63 11.14 4.65
N GLU A 41 -10.67 11.06 3.82
CA GLU A 41 -11.63 12.13 3.57
C GLU A 41 -13.04 11.56 3.59
N ILE A 42 -13.99 12.25 4.20
CA ILE A 42 -15.40 11.81 4.24
C ILE A 42 -15.93 11.62 2.82
N GLY A 43 -16.64 10.53 2.60
CA GLY A 43 -17.20 10.12 1.32
C GLY A 43 -16.22 9.41 0.39
N ARG A 44 -14.93 9.30 0.76
CA ARG A 44 -13.96 8.49 0.02
C ARG A 44 -14.27 7.03 0.17
N PHE A 45 -14.26 6.29 -0.93
CA PHE A 45 -14.56 4.86 -0.93
C PHE A 45 -13.56 4.06 -1.76
N LEU A 46 -13.40 2.78 -1.38
CA LEU A 46 -12.62 1.76 -2.07
C LEU A 46 -13.48 0.51 -2.21
N ILE A 47 -13.57 -0.06 -3.41
CA ILE A 47 -14.28 -1.32 -3.67
C ILE A 47 -13.27 -2.38 -4.06
N TYR A 48 -13.42 -3.57 -3.48
CA TYR A 48 -12.53 -4.71 -3.70
C TYR A 48 -13.31 -5.94 -4.19
N ASP A 49 -12.72 -6.67 -5.11
CA ASP A 49 -13.04 -8.08 -5.28
C ASP A 49 -12.28 -8.89 -4.23
N VAL A 50 -13.00 -9.72 -3.49
CA VAL A 50 -12.46 -10.56 -2.43
C VAL A 50 -12.61 -12.01 -2.82
N LYS A 51 -11.54 -12.78 -2.64
CA LYS A 51 -11.53 -14.24 -2.79
C LYS A 51 -11.02 -14.87 -1.52
N GLU A 52 -11.65 -15.93 -1.10
CA GLU A 52 -11.25 -16.71 0.07
C GLU A 52 -11.27 -18.19 -0.27
N GLU A 53 -10.19 -18.88 0.08
CA GLU A 53 -10.07 -20.33 0.04
C GLU A 53 -9.87 -20.85 1.46
N VAL A 54 -10.73 -21.77 1.89
CA VAL A 54 -10.68 -22.40 3.22
C VAL A 54 -10.36 -23.87 3.04
N TYR A 55 -9.22 -24.28 3.56
CA TYR A 55 -8.73 -25.64 3.58
C TYR A 55 -9.07 -26.29 4.92
N SER A 56 -9.57 -27.51 4.88
CA SER A 56 -9.92 -28.28 6.09
C SER A 56 -9.35 -29.69 6.00
N ALA A 57 -8.85 -30.21 7.12
CA ALA A 57 -8.31 -31.55 7.19
C ALA A 57 -9.30 -32.60 6.67
N GLY A 58 -8.81 -33.52 5.86
CA GLY A 58 -9.63 -34.60 5.25
C GLY A 58 -10.44 -34.16 4.01
N GLN A 59 -10.41 -32.89 3.60
CA GLN A 59 -11.05 -32.42 2.36
C GLN A 59 -10.02 -32.34 1.23
N ALA A 60 -10.36 -32.91 0.06
CA ALA A 60 -9.47 -32.92 -1.09
C ALA A 60 -9.31 -31.52 -1.75
N ASN A 61 -10.31 -30.66 -1.64
CA ASN A 61 -10.32 -29.34 -2.24
C ASN A 61 -10.78 -28.28 -1.24
N PRO A 62 -10.28 -27.03 -1.33
CA PRO A 62 -10.73 -25.95 -0.49
C PRO A 62 -12.15 -25.51 -0.83
N VAL A 63 -12.87 -24.98 0.15
CA VAL A 63 -14.10 -24.23 -0.07
C VAL A 63 -13.72 -22.86 -0.56
N LYS A 64 -14.19 -22.49 -1.78
CA LYS A 64 -13.91 -21.20 -2.42
C LYS A 64 -15.12 -20.29 -2.30
N LYS A 65 -14.86 -19.04 -1.90
CA LYS A 65 -15.86 -17.96 -1.81
C LYS A 65 -15.34 -16.73 -2.53
N SER A 66 -16.25 -15.96 -3.11
CA SER A 66 -15.94 -14.65 -3.67
C SER A 66 -17.08 -13.67 -3.43
N TRP A 67 -16.74 -12.39 -3.23
CA TRP A 67 -17.69 -11.32 -3.00
C TRP A 67 -17.02 -9.97 -3.26
N GLN A 68 -17.78 -8.89 -3.17
CA GLN A 68 -17.23 -7.54 -3.16
C GLN A 68 -17.36 -6.91 -1.78
N GLU A 69 -16.33 -6.17 -1.37
CA GLU A 69 -16.33 -5.31 -0.19
C GLU A 69 -16.19 -3.86 -0.61
N LYS A 70 -16.91 -2.97 0.07
CA LYS A 70 -16.74 -1.53 -0.06
C LYS A 70 -16.41 -0.95 1.31
N ASP A 71 -15.27 -0.29 1.41
CA ASP A 71 -14.85 0.52 2.55
C ASP A 71 -15.10 1.99 2.22
N GLU A 72 -15.89 2.69 3.01
CA GLU A 72 -16.25 4.10 2.82
C GLU A 72 -15.98 4.90 4.10
N VAL A 73 -15.28 6.03 3.98
CA VAL A 73 -15.06 6.95 5.10
C VAL A 73 -16.38 7.65 5.41
N ASP A 74 -17.04 7.26 6.49
CA ASP A 74 -18.37 7.68 6.86
C ASP A 74 -18.35 8.99 7.68
N ARG A 75 -17.49 9.05 8.70
CA ARG A 75 -17.39 10.22 9.59
C ARG A 75 -15.98 10.36 10.17
N VAL A 76 -15.71 11.56 10.68
CA VAL A 76 -14.50 11.88 11.43
C VAL A 76 -14.88 12.57 12.73
N SER A 77 -14.16 12.24 13.80
CA SER A 77 -14.20 12.97 15.07
C SER A 77 -12.77 13.32 15.50
N THR A 78 -12.58 14.46 16.13
CA THR A 78 -11.26 14.87 16.63
C THR A 78 -11.36 15.06 18.14
N ASP A 79 -10.41 14.48 18.87
CA ASP A 79 -10.35 14.58 20.31
C ASP A 79 -9.73 15.93 20.78
N GLU A 80 -9.71 16.14 22.09
CA GLU A 80 -9.15 17.37 22.71
C GLU A 80 -7.64 17.54 22.44
N LYS A 81 -6.94 16.47 22.07
CA LYS A 81 -5.51 16.46 21.72
C LYS A 81 -5.26 16.69 20.23
N GLY A 82 -6.33 16.89 19.45
CA GLY A 82 -6.26 17.09 18.00
C GLY A 82 -6.07 15.79 17.18
N ILE A 83 -6.23 14.61 17.78
CA ILE A 83 -6.14 13.34 17.06
C ILE A 83 -7.48 13.03 16.39
N SER A 84 -7.44 12.89 15.09
CA SER A 84 -8.62 12.56 14.29
C SER A 84 -8.83 11.05 14.19
N THR A 85 -10.05 10.62 14.52
CA THR A 85 -10.53 9.24 14.36
C THR A 85 -11.54 9.20 13.24
N TYR A 86 -11.22 8.49 12.20
CA TYR A 86 -12.09 8.24 11.05
C TYR A 86 -12.82 6.92 11.23
N THR A 87 -14.14 6.92 11.06
CA THR A 87 -14.95 5.71 11.02
C THR A 87 -15.15 5.29 9.58
N ILE A 88 -14.81 4.05 9.29
CA ILE A 88 -14.95 3.43 7.99
C ILE A 88 -16.11 2.43 8.06
N SER A 89 -17.10 2.60 7.20
CA SER A 89 -18.19 1.63 7.04
C SER A 89 -17.79 0.61 5.98
N ARG A 90 -17.72 -0.66 6.35
CA ARG A 90 -17.55 -1.78 5.43
C ARG A 90 -18.89 -2.35 5.06
N SER A 91 -19.15 -2.43 3.77
CA SER A 91 -20.33 -3.09 3.20
C SER A 91 -19.90 -4.21 2.27
N ARG A 92 -20.76 -5.22 2.12
CA ARG A 92 -20.54 -6.40 1.30
C ARG A 92 -21.69 -6.61 0.32
N ARG A 93 -21.41 -7.21 -0.83
CA ARG A 93 -22.37 -7.80 -1.76
C ARG A 93 -21.78 -9.04 -2.43
N ASN A 94 -22.59 -10.02 -2.81
CA ASN A 94 -22.06 -11.24 -3.43
C ASN A 94 -21.83 -11.07 -4.93
N ILE A 95 -22.68 -10.29 -5.60
CA ILE A 95 -22.53 -9.96 -7.03
C ILE A 95 -22.72 -8.45 -7.25
N ALA A 96 -22.18 -7.94 -8.36
CA ALA A 96 -22.17 -6.51 -8.66
C ALA A 96 -23.54 -5.85 -8.78
N THR A 97 -24.61 -6.62 -9.07
CA THR A 97 -25.99 -6.14 -9.20
C THR A 97 -26.76 -6.10 -7.88
N GLU A 98 -26.22 -6.66 -6.79
CA GLU A 98 -26.85 -6.61 -5.48
C GLU A 98 -26.62 -5.26 -4.79
N TYR A 99 -27.55 -4.91 -3.90
CA TYR A 99 -27.37 -3.76 -3.00
C TYR A 99 -26.29 -4.05 -1.96
N TRP A 100 -25.53 -2.99 -1.60
CA TRP A 100 -24.56 -3.04 -0.54
C TRP A 100 -25.25 -3.26 0.81
N GLN A 101 -24.80 -4.29 1.53
CA GLN A 101 -25.24 -4.59 2.90
C GLN A 101 -24.11 -4.23 3.85
N LYS A 102 -24.40 -3.37 4.84
CA LYS A 102 -23.42 -3.00 5.85
C LYS A 102 -23.04 -4.23 6.68
N GLU A 103 -21.75 -4.52 6.76
CA GLU A 103 -21.22 -5.67 7.50
C GLU A 103 -20.67 -5.24 8.86
N LYS A 104 -19.82 -4.20 8.88
CA LYS A 104 -19.19 -3.69 10.10
C LYS A 104 -18.72 -2.25 9.95
N GLU A 105 -18.31 -1.68 11.07
CA GLU A 105 -17.50 -0.46 11.11
C GLU A 105 -16.13 -0.78 11.71
N PHE A 106 -15.14 -0.03 11.30
CA PHE A 106 -13.83 0.01 11.92
C PHE A 106 -13.31 1.43 11.97
N THR A 107 -12.28 1.70 12.77
CA THR A 107 -11.75 3.05 12.90
C THR A 107 -10.29 3.12 12.48
N VAL A 108 -9.91 4.29 11.97
CA VAL A 108 -8.54 4.61 11.62
C VAL A 108 -8.14 5.91 12.29
N GLN A 109 -7.02 5.89 13.00
CA GLN A 109 -6.41 7.06 13.62
C GLN A 109 -5.08 7.37 12.97
N LYS A 110 -4.89 8.62 12.58
CA LYS A 110 -3.68 9.09 11.92
C LYS A 110 -2.90 10.01 12.85
N TYR A 111 -1.70 9.58 13.22
CA TYR A 111 -0.73 10.30 14.05
C TYR A 111 0.41 10.83 13.17
N PRO A 112 1.25 11.74 13.68
CA PRO A 112 2.43 12.21 12.93
C PRO A 112 3.43 11.10 12.59
N ASP A 113 3.49 10.04 13.40
CA ASP A 113 4.48 8.96 13.28
C ASP A 113 3.85 7.61 12.88
N LYS A 114 2.52 7.49 12.87
CA LYS A 114 1.84 6.22 12.64
C LYS A 114 0.40 6.33 12.18
N LEU A 115 -0.10 5.24 11.62
CA LEU A 115 -1.50 5.00 11.35
C LEU A 115 -1.95 3.75 12.10
N LEU A 116 -2.97 3.91 12.95
CA LEU A 116 -3.58 2.82 13.69
C LEU A 116 -4.94 2.47 13.09
N THR A 117 -5.17 1.18 12.86
CA THR A 117 -6.48 0.65 12.42
C THR A 117 -7.05 -0.23 13.52
N ASN A 118 -8.24 0.10 14.03
CA ASN A 118 -8.95 -0.75 14.97
C ASN A 118 -10.11 -1.45 14.24
N ILE A 119 -10.00 -2.74 14.07
CA ILE A 119 -10.99 -3.61 13.43
C ILE A 119 -11.21 -4.84 14.30
N ASP A 120 -12.49 -5.24 14.49
CA ASP A 120 -12.87 -6.37 15.32
C ASP A 120 -12.25 -6.33 16.75
N ASN A 121 -12.22 -5.13 17.35
CA ASN A 121 -11.61 -4.83 18.65
C ASN A 121 -10.09 -5.09 18.76
N GLN A 122 -9.41 -5.23 17.62
CA GLN A 122 -7.96 -5.33 17.55
C GLN A 122 -7.39 -4.06 16.93
N THR A 123 -6.43 -3.43 17.61
CA THR A 123 -5.73 -2.25 17.08
C THR A 123 -4.40 -2.66 16.49
N PHE A 124 -4.24 -2.41 15.19
CA PHE A 124 -3.02 -2.69 14.44
C PHE A 124 -2.27 -1.40 14.15
N PHE A 125 -0.95 -1.43 14.29
CA PHE A 125 -0.05 -0.40 13.80
C PHE A 125 0.18 -0.67 12.29
N SER A 126 -0.68 -0.10 11.45
CA SER A 126 -0.75 -0.45 10.03
C SER A 126 0.34 0.21 9.18
N LEU A 127 0.70 1.47 9.45
CA LEU A 127 1.76 2.20 8.73
C LEU A 127 2.59 3.03 9.70
N ALA A 128 3.90 3.03 9.53
CA ALA A 128 4.85 3.89 10.22
C ALA A 128 5.23 5.11 9.34
N PHE A 129 5.37 6.28 9.92
CA PHE A 129 5.74 7.49 9.19
C PHE A 129 7.02 8.13 9.77
N PRO A 130 7.87 8.74 8.92
CA PRO A 130 7.79 8.75 7.46
C PRO A 130 8.03 7.36 6.87
N VAL A 131 7.49 7.13 5.66
CA VAL A 131 7.69 5.87 4.93
C VAL A 131 9.14 5.78 4.46
N ASP A 132 9.88 4.78 4.95
CA ASP A 132 11.27 4.52 4.61
C ASP A 132 11.55 3.01 4.62
N SER A 133 12.34 2.50 3.68
CA SER A 133 12.68 1.07 3.56
C SER A 133 13.51 0.52 4.73
N LYS A 134 14.04 1.38 5.58
CA LYS A 134 14.81 0.99 6.78
C LYS A 134 13.94 0.91 8.03
N VAL A 135 12.66 1.31 7.93
CA VAL A 135 11.74 1.32 9.06
C VAL A 135 11.11 -0.05 9.22
N GLU A 136 11.26 -0.60 10.40
CA GLU A 136 10.58 -1.80 10.86
C GLU A 136 9.80 -1.47 12.13
N TRP A 137 8.64 -2.08 12.31
CA TRP A 137 7.80 -1.86 13.50
C TRP A 137 7.01 -3.10 13.89
N ASN A 138 6.67 -3.22 15.15
CA ASN A 138 5.75 -4.27 15.60
C ASN A 138 4.31 -3.86 15.28
N GLY A 139 3.69 -4.51 14.27
CA GLY A 139 2.30 -4.29 13.88
C GLY A 139 1.28 -4.55 14.97
N ASN A 140 1.63 -5.38 15.94
CA ASN A 140 0.79 -5.78 17.07
C ASN A 140 1.06 -5.00 18.37
N SER A 141 1.81 -3.87 18.33
CA SER A 141 2.16 -3.10 19.54
C SER A 141 0.95 -2.56 20.31
N TYR A 142 -0.22 -2.55 19.73
CA TYR A 142 -1.46 -1.98 20.29
C TYR A 142 -2.57 -2.99 20.47
N ASN A 143 -2.27 -4.30 20.41
CA ASN A 143 -3.20 -5.39 20.66
C ASN A 143 -2.53 -6.50 21.51
N SER A 144 -3.24 -7.59 21.75
CA SER A 144 -2.77 -8.71 22.59
C SER A 144 -2.15 -9.87 21.79
N LEU A 145 -1.98 -9.71 20.50
CA LEU A 145 -1.37 -10.74 19.64
C LEU A 145 0.16 -10.74 19.82
N ASP A 146 0.79 -11.85 19.45
CA ASP A 146 2.24 -11.96 19.43
C ASP A 146 2.88 -10.87 18.57
N ALA A 147 4.07 -10.43 18.95
CA ALA A 147 4.80 -9.43 18.21
C ALA A 147 5.03 -9.87 16.75
N GLN A 148 4.69 -8.99 15.81
CA GLN A 148 4.86 -9.25 14.39
C GLN A 148 5.60 -8.09 13.73
N ASN A 149 6.78 -8.37 13.18
CA ASN A 149 7.64 -7.34 12.61
C ASN A 149 7.18 -7.01 11.19
N TYR A 150 6.68 -5.77 11.01
CA TYR A 150 6.28 -5.21 9.73
C TYR A 150 7.41 -4.38 9.15
N HIS A 151 7.52 -4.34 7.83
CA HIS A 151 8.48 -3.49 7.13
C HIS A 151 7.97 -3.10 5.74
N TYR A 152 8.63 -2.11 5.15
CA TYR A 152 8.33 -1.66 3.79
C TYR A 152 9.21 -2.33 2.75
N GLU A 153 8.59 -2.76 1.63
CA GLU A 153 9.26 -3.13 0.39
C GLU A 153 8.74 -2.24 -0.76
N ASP A 154 9.49 -2.15 -1.86
CA ASP A 154 9.09 -1.54 -3.13
C ASP A 154 8.46 -0.13 -3.02
N LEU A 155 9.14 0.79 -2.32
CA LEU A 155 8.69 2.16 -2.12
C LEU A 155 8.66 2.97 -3.41
N ASN A 156 7.56 3.71 -3.64
CA ASN A 156 7.37 4.62 -4.76
C ASN A 156 7.56 3.97 -6.16
N LYS A 157 7.34 2.66 -6.26
CA LYS A 157 7.42 1.93 -7.52
C LYS A 157 6.05 1.82 -8.19
N PRO A 158 6.01 1.77 -9.53
CA PRO A 158 4.77 1.46 -10.22
C PRO A 158 4.36 0.01 -9.96
N VAL A 159 3.05 -0.22 -9.86
CA VAL A 159 2.49 -1.56 -9.67
C VAL A 159 1.20 -1.71 -10.48
N GLN A 160 0.97 -2.93 -10.96
CA GLN A 160 -0.32 -3.32 -11.52
C GLN A 160 -1.04 -4.25 -10.54
N VAL A 161 -2.28 -3.89 -10.20
CA VAL A 161 -3.13 -4.66 -9.29
C VAL A 161 -4.46 -4.92 -9.99
N GLY A 162 -4.74 -6.18 -10.30
CA GLY A 162 -5.87 -6.54 -11.15
C GLY A 162 -5.78 -5.87 -12.53
N ALA A 163 -6.82 -5.14 -12.90
CA ALA A 163 -6.87 -4.38 -14.16
C ALA A 163 -6.36 -2.94 -14.03
N GLN A 164 -5.95 -2.50 -12.84
CA GLN A 164 -5.56 -1.11 -12.58
C GLN A 164 -4.04 -0.97 -12.42
N SER A 165 -3.50 0.13 -12.91
CA SER A 165 -2.08 0.51 -12.77
C SER A 165 -1.94 1.72 -11.86
N PHE A 166 -0.96 1.69 -10.98
CA PHE A 166 -0.65 2.77 -10.04
C PHE A 166 0.81 3.18 -10.24
N ASP A 167 1.05 4.47 -10.48
CA ASP A 167 2.40 4.98 -10.78
C ASP A 167 3.33 4.90 -9.58
N LYS A 168 2.78 5.05 -8.38
CA LYS A 168 3.52 4.97 -7.12
C LYS A 168 2.75 4.16 -6.11
N ALA A 169 3.36 3.10 -5.64
CA ALA A 169 2.84 2.27 -4.56
C ALA A 169 3.93 1.97 -3.54
N LEU A 170 3.53 1.50 -2.39
CA LEU A 170 4.39 0.89 -1.39
C LEU A 170 3.83 -0.47 -1.01
N VAL A 171 4.71 -1.38 -0.63
CA VAL A 171 4.38 -2.70 -0.12
C VAL A 171 4.69 -2.72 1.37
N VAL A 172 3.74 -3.19 2.17
CA VAL A 172 3.92 -3.53 3.58
C VAL A 172 3.95 -5.05 3.69
N VAL A 173 5.05 -5.60 4.13
CA VAL A 173 5.15 -7.01 4.52
C VAL A 173 4.83 -7.09 5.99
N GLU A 174 3.67 -7.69 6.30
CA GLU A 174 3.21 -7.89 7.68
C GLU A 174 3.74 -9.20 8.24
N ARG A 175 3.83 -10.22 7.39
CA ARG A 175 4.35 -11.54 7.75
C ARG A 175 4.92 -12.25 6.54
N LYS A 176 6.06 -12.92 6.72
CA LYS A 176 6.67 -13.78 5.70
C LYS A 176 7.40 -14.91 6.40
N ASP A 177 6.62 -15.85 6.91
CA ASP A 177 7.10 -16.97 7.69
C ASP A 177 6.67 -18.27 7.01
N THR A 178 7.64 -19.06 6.59
CA THR A 178 7.41 -20.34 5.89
C THR A 178 8.38 -21.37 6.41
N SER A 179 7.84 -22.50 6.81
CA SER A 179 8.57 -23.67 7.27
C SER A 179 8.10 -24.93 6.53
N ILE A 180 8.60 -26.08 6.91
CA ILE A 180 8.15 -27.36 6.38
C ILE A 180 6.75 -27.76 6.86
N ILE A 181 6.25 -27.13 7.94
CA ILE A 181 4.97 -27.44 8.58
C ILE A 181 3.94 -26.32 8.51
N ASN A 182 4.33 -25.12 8.10
CA ASN A 182 3.40 -23.99 7.96
C ASN A 182 3.84 -23.00 6.88
N ARG A 183 2.90 -22.16 6.45
CA ARG A 183 3.15 -20.99 5.59
C ARG A 183 2.22 -19.86 6.01
N TYR A 184 2.83 -18.78 6.52
CA TYR A 184 2.13 -17.56 6.88
C TYR A 184 2.68 -16.39 6.08
N ILE A 185 1.85 -15.75 5.27
CA ILE A 185 2.20 -14.60 4.44
C ILE A 185 1.14 -13.55 4.62
N GLY A 186 1.55 -12.32 4.93
CA GLY A 186 0.69 -11.15 4.98
C GLY A 186 1.36 -10.00 4.23
N VAL A 187 0.75 -9.57 3.13
CA VAL A 187 1.28 -8.49 2.28
C VAL A 187 0.16 -7.53 1.92
N LYS A 188 0.40 -6.24 2.15
CA LYS A 188 -0.51 -5.17 1.73
C LYS A 188 0.19 -4.21 0.78
N GLN A 189 -0.54 -3.73 -0.20
CA GLN A 189 -0.07 -2.71 -1.12
C GLN A 189 -0.93 -1.46 -1.01
N TYR A 190 -0.28 -0.30 -1.00
CA TYR A 190 -0.96 0.99 -0.92
C TYR A 190 -0.56 1.86 -2.12
N GLY A 191 -1.55 2.36 -2.85
CA GLY A 191 -1.36 3.30 -3.96
C GLY A 191 -1.34 4.74 -3.45
N LEU A 192 -0.40 5.55 -3.95
CA LEU A 192 -0.31 6.96 -3.60
C LEU A 192 -1.59 7.71 -4.04
N GLY A 193 -2.20 8.45 -3.10
CA GLY A 193 -3.46 9.16 -3.34
C GLY A 193 -4.71 8.27 -3.36
N VAL A 194 -4.55 6.94 -3.23
CA VAL A 194 -5.65 5.97 -3.31
C VAL A 194 -5.93 5.32 -1.95
N GLY A 195 -4.93 4.75 -1.31
CA GLY A 195 -5.07 3.94 -0.10
C GLY A 195 -4.71 2.48 -0.36
N LEU A 196 -5.30 1.56 0.40
CA LEU A 196 -5.08 0.12 0.25
C LEU A 196 -5.58 -0.36 -1.12
N ILE A 197 -4.69 -0.92 -1.94
CA ILE A 197 -5.02 -1.41 -3.29
C ILE A 197 -5.00 -2.93 -3.39
N SER A 198 -4.26 -3.60 -2.49
CA SER A 198 -4.21 -5.06 -2.39
C SER A 198 -3.94 -5.49 -0.96
N ASP A 199 -4.56 -6.59 -0.55
CA ASP A 199 -4.35 -7.24 0.75
C ASP A 199 -4.38 -8.75 0.52
N ASP A 200 -3.23 -9.42 0.69
CA ASP A 200 -3.08 -10.85 0.50
C ASP A 200 -2.64 -11.50 1.81
N GLN A 201 -3.45 -12.42 2.31
CA GLN A 201 -3.24 -13.08 3.60
C GLN A 201 -3.32 -14.59 3.42
N THR A 202 -2.25 -15.29 3.76
CA THR A 202 -2.14 -16.73 3.76
C THR A 202 -1.80 -17.22 5.16
N ALA A 203 -2.54 -18.21 5.65
CA ALA A 203 -2.26 -18.91 6.89
C ALA A 203 -2.52 -20.39 6.69
N PHE A 204 -1.48 -21.16 6.37
CA PHE A 204 -1.58 -22.61 6.11
C PHE A 204 -0.82 -23.42 7.13
N GLU A 205 -1.45 -24.46 7.64
CA GLU A 205 -0.79 -25.61 8.24
C GLU A 205 -0.54 -26.64 7.15
N LEU A 206 0.70 -27.09 7.03
CA LEU A 206 1.10 -28.09 6.07
C LEU A 206 1.10 -29.47 6.73
N CYS A 207 1.00 -30.50 5.92
CA CYS A 207 0.96 -31.88 6.39
C CYS A 207 2.21 -32.25 7.20
N GLN A 208 1.99 -32.85 8.38
CA GLN A 208 3.04 -33.19 9.33
C GLN A 208 3.20 -34.72 9.54
N SER A 209 2.41 -35.55 8.84
CA SER A 209 2.56 -37.03 8.91
C SER A 209 3.77 -37.48 8.13
N GLU A 210 4.33 -38.63 8.51
CA GLU A 210 5.59 -39.17 7.94
C GLU A 210 5.58 -39.35 6.42
N ASP A 211 4.40 -39.61 5.84
CA ASP A 211 4.20 -39.84 4.42
C ASP A 211 4.09 -38.57 3.58
N CYS A 212 3.94 -37.41 4.19
CA CYS A 212 3.69 -36.13 3.48
C CYS A 212 4.46 -34.94 4.03
N ILE A 213 5.16 -35.04 5.14
CA ILE A 213 5.94 -33.92 5.70
C ILE A 213 6.96 -33.41 4.67
N GLY A 214 7.03 -32.09 4.52
CA GLY A 214 7.91 -31.45 3.53
C GLY A 214 7.39 -31.47 2.08
N SER A 215 6.25 -32.13 1.79
CA SER A 215 5.65 -32.13 0.45
C SER A 215 4.98 -30.80 0.06
N GLY A 216 4.75 -29.90 1.03
CA GLY A 216 3.99 -28.67 0.84
C GLY A 216 2.46 -28.86 0.74
N LYS A 217 1.96 -30.08 1.01
CA LYS A 217 0.52 -30.38 1.04
C LYS A 217 -0.15 -29.59 2.15
N ILE A 218 -1.15 -28.77 1.78
CA ILE A 218 -1.94 -27.99 2.74
C ILE A 218 -2.91 -28.93 3.45
N GLU A 219 -2.87 -28.96 4.77
CA GLU A 219 -3.78 -29.73 5.62
C GLU A 219 -4.96 -28.90 6.06
N SER A 220 -4.72 -27.67 6.51
CA SER A 220 -5.76 -26.71 6.90
C SER A 220 -5.29 -25.28 6.75
N GLY A 221 -6.23 -24.35 6.84
CA GLY A 221 -5.93 -22.92 6.83
C GLY A 221 -6.72 -22.13 5.81
N THR A 222 -6.29 -20.91 5.59
CA THR A 222 -6.99 -19.95 4.73
C THR A 222 -6.03 -19.17 3.83
N HIS A 223 -6.50 -18.86 2.63
CA HIS A 223 -5.93 -17.82 1.79
C HIS A 223 -7.03 -16.83 1.45
N ARG A 224 -6.80 -15.55 1.73
CA ARG A 224 -7.73 -14.47 1.40
C ARG A 224 -6.99 -13.37 0.67
N SER A 225 -7.52 -13.00 -0.49
CA SER A 225 -7.04 -11.87 -1.27
C SER A 225 -8.13 -10.82 -1.47
N ARG A 226 -7.77 -9.54 -1.35
CA ARG A 226 -8.59 -8.38 -1.67
C ARG A 226 -7.87 -7.56 -2.72
N ILE A 227 -8.51 -7.34 -3.86
CA ILE A 227 -7.95 -6.62 -5.00
C ILE A 227 -8.88 -5.46 -5.34
N ILE A 228 -8.34 -4.25 -5.38
CA ILE A 228 -9.12 -3.05 -5.69
C ILE A 228 -9.68 -3.11 -7.12
N VAL A 229 -10.96 -2.76 -7.26
CA VAL A 229 -11.64 -2.68 -8.57
C VAL A 229 -12.18 -1.29 -8.87
N GLU A 230 -12.50 -0.50 -7.82
CA GLU A 230 -13.01 0.86 -7.97
C GLU A 230 -12.62 1.70 -6.75
N PHE A 231 -12.39 2.98 -6.97
CA PHE A 231 -12.20 3.95 -5.91
C PHE A 231 -12.67 5.34 -6.34
N GLY A 232 -13.04 6.15 -5.36
CA GLY A 232 -13.52 7.49 -5.63
C GLY A 232 -13.91 8.25 -4.37
N LYS A 233 -14.64 9.35 -4.58
CA LYS A 233 -15.23 10.17 -3.52
C LYS A 233 -16.63 10.57 -3.94
N ARG A 234 -17.59 10.50 -3.03
CA ARG A 234 -18.97 10.99 -3.18
C ARG A 234 -19.11 12.44 -2.75
#